data_968c85c0cf9f5111f9bc5175decae90e
#
_entry.id   968c85c0cf9f5111f9bc5175decae90e
#
_cell.length_a   1.000
_cell.length_b   1.000
_cell.length_c   1.000
_cell.angle_alpha   90.00
_cell.angle_beta   90.00
_cell.angle_gamma   90.00
#
_symmetry.space_group_name_H-M   'P 1'
#
loop_
_entity.id
_entity.type
_entity.pdbx_description
1 polymer ?
#
loop_
_entity_poly.entity_id
_entity_poly.type
_entity_poly.pdbx_seq_one_letter_code
_entity_poly.pdbx_strand_id
1 'polypeptide(L)'
;MIHPRWKTALRCLPLGLLAVVVWREKPWMAQFSASAPWAVIGTILLNFAVYLPVKALRWRVSLTAPPPFRQVLAATLEGLLANAAIGFGSGDLVRSARLRQQQQLENGQLAIDYACSWAERGAEVLALALLIFVTALMLRLGTLALALSGLAVAAYIAVLGAGRFLVPRLRRWPRVQRALASGLEASTPRRVAAMAALSLLGWASEIVMLVLFQGAFHLEPSFHTALLTLVAINAAIVIPTLPGNFGTFEAGATMALVMSGAPHDVAVLYALTYHLTHVIPVALVATTVYVVRSRGRGARSTGPERQD
;
A
#
# COMPACT_ATOMS: atom_id res chain seq x y z
N MET A 1 -30.43 7.11 -12.32
CA MET A 1 -29.99 6.27 -11.17
C MET A 1 -29.60 4.89 -11.70
N ILE A 2 -28.32 4.51 -11.60
CA ILE A 2 -27.82 3.20 -12.06
C ILE A 2 -28.27 2.15 -11.03
N HIS A 3 -28.99 1.12 -11.50
CA HIS A 3 -29.53 0.05 -10.65
C HIS A 3 -28.42 -0.63 -9.84
N PRO A 4 -28.60 -0.93 -8.54
CA PRO A 4 -27.54 -1.45 -7.65
C PRO A 4 -26.85 -2.74 -8.17
N ARG A 5 -27.54 -3.56 -8.96
CA ARG A 5 -27.00 -4.77 -9.61
C ARG A 5 -25.87 -4.47 -10.61
N TRP A 6 -25.91 -3.35 -11.33
CA TRP A 6 -24.86 -2.97 -12.28
C TRP A 6 -23.58 -2.53 -11.60
N LYS A 7 -23.70 -1.92 -10.41
CA LYS A 7 -22.52 -1.54 -9.60
C LYS A 7 -21.77 -2.79 -9.11
N THR A 8 -22.50 -3.85 -8.77
CA THR A 8 -21.89 -5.13 -8.37
C THR A 8 -21.27 -5.85 -9.58
N ALA A 9 -21.95 -5.86 -10.72
CA ALA A 9 -21.44 -6.47 -11.95
C ALA A 9 -20.15 -5.77 -12.43
N LEU A 10 -20.12 -4.44 -12.44
CA LEU A 10 -18.91 -3.66 -12.76
C LEU A 10 -17.74 -3.93 -11.80
N ARG A 11 -18.01 -4.22 -10.54
CA ARG A 11 -16.98 -4.58 -9.55
C ARG A 11 -16.47 -6.01 -9.73
N CYS A 12 -17.26 -6.91 -10.29
CA CYS A 12 -16.85 -8.28 -10.58
C CYS A 12 -16.22 -8.43 -11.98
N LEU A 13 -16.35 -7.42 -12.85
CA LEU A 13 -15.82 -7.47 -14.23
C LEU A 13 -14.30 -7.73 -14.28
N PRO A 14 -13.46 -7.11 -13.42
CA PRO A 14 -12.03 -7.40 -13.38
C PRO A 14 -11.72 -8.83 -12.96
N LEU A 15 -12.46 -9.37 -12.00
CA LEU A 15 -12.31 -10.76 -11.56
C LEU A 15 -12.76 -11.73 -12.65
N GLY A 16 -13.81 -11.39 -13.38
CA GLY A 16 -14.28 -12.16 -14.55
C GLY A 16 -13.26 -12.14 -15.68
N LEU A 17 -12.71 -10.98 -16.04
CA LEU A 17 -11.64 -10.86 -17.03
C LEU A 17 -10.40 -11.64 -16.62
N LEU A 18 -10.01 -11.54 -15.35
CA LEU A 18 -8.91 -12.30 -14.79
C LEU A 18 -9.13 -13.81 -14.92
N ALA A 19 -10.33 -14.28 -14.55
CA ALA A 19 -10.69 -15.69 -14.69
C ALA A 19 -10.68 -16.16 -16.17
N VAL A 20 -11.08 -15.31 -17.10
CA VAL A 20 -11.04 -15.61 -18.56
C VAL A 20 -9.59 -15.68 -19.05
N VAL A 21 -8.71 -14.75 -18.62
CA VAL A 21 -7.29 -14.78 -18.98
C VAL A 21 -6.64 -16.05 -18.44
N VAL A 22 -6.85 -16.36 -17.17
CA VAL A 22 -6.31 -17.58 -16.51
C VAL A 22 -6.86 -18.85 -17.19
N TRP A 23 -8.13 -18.87 -17.62
CA TRP A 23 -8.75 -20.00 -18.32
C TRP A 23 -8.19 -20.20 -19.73
N ARG A 24 -7.93 -19.14 -20.45
CA ARG A 24 -7.49 -19.17 -21.85
C ARG A 24 -6.06 -19.67 -21.99
N GLU A 25 -5.22 -19.39 -21.02
CA GLU A 25 -3.79 -19.69 -21.02
C GLU A 25 -3.48 -21.02 -20.30
N LYS A 26 -4.20 -22.11 -20.63
CA LYS A 26 -4.01 -23.46 -20.04
C LYS A 26 -2.56 -23.98 -20.00
N PRO A 27 -1.61 -23.54 -20.87
CA PRO A 27 -0.19 -23.90 -20.75
C PRO A 27 0.55 -23.30 -19.56
N TRP A 28 -0.09 -22.42 -18.78
CA TRP A 28 0.53 -21.69 -17.68
C TRP A 28 1.16 -22.57 -16.58
N MET A 29 0.64 -23.77 -16.36
CA MET A 29 1.20 -24.66 -15.33
C MET A 29 2.64 -25.11 -15.65
N ALA A 30 3.00 -25.21 -16.93
CA ALA A 30 4.37 -25.58 -17.35
C ALA A 30 5.39 -24.44 -17.10
N GLN A 31 4.92 -23.24 -16.84
CA GLN A 31 5.79 -22.08 -16.57
C GLN A 31 6.21 -21.97 -15.10
N PHE A 32 5.63 -22.78 -14.20
CA PHE A 32 6.03 -22.80 -12.80
C PHE A 32 7.18 -23.79 -12.57
N SER A 33 8.21 -23.33 -11.91
CA SER A 33 9.31 -24.17 -11.44
C SER A 33 8.88 -25.02 -10.23
N ALA A 34 9.64 -26.07 -9.90
CA ALA A 34 9.44 -26.85 -8.68
C ALA A 34 9.61 -26.02 -7.39
N SER A 35 10.28 -24.87 -7.46
CA SER A 35 10.43 -23.93 -6.33
C SER A 35 9.24 -22.99 -6.14
N ALA A 36 8.28 -22.93 -7.06
CA ALA A 36 7.17 -21.99 -7.01
C ALA A 36 6.36 -22.03 -5.69
N PRO A 37 6.01 -23.20 -5.11
CA PRO A 37 5.30 -23.23 -3.82
C PRO A 37 6.09 -22.56 -2.70
N TRP A 38 7.40 -22.77 -2.66
CA TRP A 38 8.27 -22.17 -1.64
C TRP A 38 8.44 -20.68 -1.82
N ALA A 39 8.51 -20.19 -3.06
CA ALA A 39 8.52 -18.76 -3.36
C ALA A 39 7.23 -18.07 -2.92
N VAL A 40 6.07 -18.67 -3.17
CA VAL A 40 4.77 -18.19 -2.72
C VAL A 40 4.70 -18.17 -1.19
N ILE A 41 5.05 -19.27 -0.52
CA ILE A 41 5.06 -19.36 0.94
C ILE A 41 6.03 -18.33 1.53
N GLY A 42 7.26 -18.25 1.03
CA GLY A 42 8.27 -17.28 1.47
C GLY A 42 7.79 -15.84 1.32
N THR A 43 7.17 -15.51 0.20
CA THR A 43 6.57 -14.19 -0.05
C THR A 43 5.46 -13.88 0.96
N ILE A 44 4.53 -14.80 1.20
CA ILE A 44 3.46 -14.62 2.20
C ILE A 44 4.06 -14.42 3.60
N LEU A 45 5.04 -15.25 3.99
CA LEU A 45 5.69 -15.13 5.30
C LEU A 45 6.41 -13.79 5.47
N LEU A 46 7.19 -13.35 4.48
CA LEU A 46 7.85 -12.05 4.50
C LEU A 46 6.84 -10.88 4.53
N ASN A 47 5.77 -10.99 3.77
CA ASN A 47 4.70 -9.99 3.78
C ASN A 47 4.11 -9.83 5.20
N PHE A 48 3.75 -10.92 5.88
CA PHE A 48 3.16 -10.86 7.21
C PHE A 48 4.17 -10.61 8.33
N ALA A 49 5.39 -11.12 8.22
CA ALA A 49 6.41 -10.99 9.27
C ALA A 49 7.15 -9.64 9.21
N VAL A 50 7.31 -9.05 8.02
CA VAL A 50 8.12 -7.83 7.84
C VAL A 50 7.30 -6.70 7.22
N TYR A 51 6.80 -6.86 6.00
CA TYR A 51 6.21 -5.76 5.24
C TYR A 51 5.00 -5.12 5.93
N LEU A 52 4.02 -5.91 6.36
CA LEU A 52 2.82 -5.40 7.04
C LEU A 52 3.11 -4.79 8.41
N PRO A 53 3.92 -5.41 9.31
CA PRO A 53 4.35 -4.77 10.54
C PRO A 53 5.11 -3.46 10.33
N VAL A 54 6.00 -3.40 9.36
CA VAL A 54 6.74 -2.19 9.00
C VAL A 54 5.79 -1.10 8.50
N LYS A 55 4.83 -1.43 7.65
CA LYS A 55 3.80 -0.51 7.18
C LYS A 55 2.95 0.04 8.33
N ALA A 56 2.53 -0.81 9.25
CA ALA A 56 1.79 -0.39 10.44
C ALA A 56 2.63 0.48 11.37
N LEU A 57 3.91 0.15 11.58
CA LEU A 57 4.83 0.93 12.39
C LEU A 57 5.08 2.31 11.78
N ARG A 58 5.25 2.38 10.46
CA ARG A 58 5.42 3.64 9.74
C ARG A 58 4.23 4.57 9.96
N TRP A 59 3.00 4.05 9.83
CA TRP A 59 1.80 4.83 10.14
C TRP A 59 1.73 5.23 11.62
N ARG A 60 2.11 4.34 12.54
CA ARG A 60 2.16 4.65 13.97
C ARG A 60 3.11 5.82 14.29
N VAL A 61 4.24 5.92 13.59
CA VAL A 61 5.20 7.02 13.73
C VAL A 61 4.60 8.36 13.29
N SER A 62 3.70 8.37 12.30
CA SER A 62 3.04 9.60 11.85
C SER A 62 1.97 10.12 12.82
N LEU A 63 1.37 9.27 13.65
CA LEU A 63 0.29 9.66 14.54
C LEU A 63 0.79 10.56 15.68
N THR A 64 0.00 11.57 16.04
CA THR A 64 0.31 12.49 17.17
C THR A 64 0.14 11.80 18.52
N ALA A 65 -0.88 10.95 18.66
CA ALA A 65 -1.14 10.13 19.85
C ALA A 65 -1.19 8.65 19.45
N PRO A 66 -0.02 7.98 19.31
CA PRO A 66 0.03 6.63 18.77
C PRO A 66 -0.54 5.59 19.75
N PRO A 67 -1.56 4.83 19.34
CA PRO A 67 -2.13 3.75 20.16
C PRO A 67 -1.18 2.53 20.23
N PRO A 68 -1.53 1.50 21.01
CA PRO A 68 -0.81 0.24 21.02
C PRO A 68 -0.66 -0.35 19.63
N PHE A 69 0.51 -0.90 19.31
CA PHE A 69 0.86 -1.39 17.98
C PHE A 69 -0.17 -2.37 17.40
N ARG A 70 -0.73 -3.27 18.24
CA ARG A 70 -1.76 -4.24 17.81
C ARG A 70 -3.02 -3.57 17.26
N GLN A 71 -3.39 -2.39 17.76
CA GLN A 71 -4.54 -1.64 17.27
C GLN A 71 -4.22 -1.00 15.91
N VAL A 72 -3.01 -0.45 15.78
CA VAL A 72 -2.53 0.12 14.52
C VAL A 72 -2.43 -0.94 13.43
N LEU A 73 -1.84 -2.10 13.73
CA LEU A 73 -1.71 -3.21 12.79
C LEU A 73 -3.08 -3.70 12.30
N ALA A 74 -4.02 -3.88 13.21
CA ALA A 74 -5.36 -4.31 12.83
C ALA A 74 -6.12 -3.25 12.00
N ALA A 75 -5.99 -1.97 12.34
CA ALA A 75 -6.57 -0.90 11.54
C ALA A 75 -5.91 -0.81 10.15
N THR A 76 -4.59 -1.07 10.07
CA THR A 76 -3.87 -1.15 8.79
C THR A 76 -4.39 -2.29 7.92
N LEU A 77 -4.62 -3.48 8.48
CA LEU A 77 -5.20 -4.62 7.76
C LEU A 77 -6.60 -4.30 7.22
N GLU A 78 -7.47 -3.71 8.06
CA GLU A 78 -8.81 -3.29 7.63
C GLU A 78 -8.75 -2.18 6.56
N GLY A 79 -7.78 -1.26 6.64
CA GLY A 79 -7.52 -0.26 5.61
C GLY A 79 -7.06 -0.88 4.29
N LEU A 80 -6.19 -1.88 4.33
CA LEU A 80 -5.76 -2.61 3.13
C LEU A 80 -6.92 -3.35 2.47
N LEU A 81 -7.80 -3.97 3.25
CA LEU A 81 -9.02 -4.60 2.74
C LEU A 81 -9.93 -3.58 2.05
N ALA A 82 -10.13 -2.41 2.67
CA ALA A 82 -10.92 -1.33 2.08
C ALA A 82 -10.29 -0.83 0.76
N ASN A 83 -8.98 -0.69 0.72
CA ASN A 83 -8.26 -0.27 -0.48
C ASN A 83 -8.37 -1.30 -1.61
N ALA A 84 -8.31 -2.60 -1.27
CA ALA A 84 -8.50 -3.69 -2.23
C ALA A 84 -9.96 -3.76 -2.76
N ALA A 85 -10.95 -3.43 -1.93
CA ALA A 85 -12.36 -3.53 -2.28
C ALA A 85 -12.94 -2.28 -2.98
N ILE A 86 -12.49 -1.09 -2.55
CA ILE A 86 -13.05 0.21 -2.99
C ILE A 86 -12.03 0.96 -3.85
N GLY A 87 -10.74 0.83 -3.51
CA GLY A 87 -9.65 1.58 -4.14
C GLY A 87 -9.49 3.00 -3.59
N PHE A 88 -8.61 3.75 -4.22
CA PHE A 88 -8.47 5.20 -4.15
C PHE A 88 -8.39 5.85 -2.76
N GLY A 89 -7.42 5.45 -1.93
CA GLY A 89 -7.20 6.10 -0.61
C GLY A 89 -8.28 5.81 0.43
N SER A 90 -9.27 4.96 0.10
CA SER A 90 -10.30 4.52 1.05
C SER A 90 -9.68 3.82 2.27
N GLY A 91 -8.54 3.18 2.09
CA GLY A 91 -7.81 2.52 3.16
C GLY A 91 -7.35 3.47 4.25
N ASP A 92 -6.86 4.66 3.88
CA ASP A 92 -6.41 5.66 4.86
C ASP A 92 -7.57 6.21 5.70
N LEU A 93 -8.72 6.41 5.07
CA LEU A 93 -9.92 6.84 5.77
C LEU A 93 -10.45 5.75 6.71
N VAL A 94 -10.52 4.50 6.23
CA VAL A 94 -11.01 3.38 7.03
C VAL A 94 -10.10 3.10 8.22
N ARG A 95 -8.77 3.06 8.06
CA ARG A 95 -7.86 2.83 9.18
C ARG A 95 -7.93 3.95 10.23
N SER A 96 -8.06 5.23 9.81
CA SER A 96 -8.25 6.36 10.73
C SER A 96 -9.60 6.28 11.46
N ALA A 97 -10.68 5.96 10.75
CA ALA A 97 -12.01 5.78 11.36
C ALA A 97 -12.00 4.62 12.37
N ARG A 98 -11.24 3.55 12.09
CA ARG A 98 -11.13 2.40 13.00
C ARG A 98 -10.38 2.72 14.28
N LEU A 99 -9.29 3.48 14.21
CA LEU A 99 -8.61 3.93 15.42
C LEU A 99 -9.52 4.78 16.30
N ARG A 100 -10.27 5.71 15.70
CA ARG A 100 -11.24 6.52 16.43
C ARG A 100 -12.27 5.68 17.19
N GLN A 101 -12.86 4.68 16.51
CA GLN A 101 -13.82 3.78 17.15
C GLN A 101 -13.22 2.96 18.30
N GLN A 102 -11.94 2.58 18.19
CA GLN A 102 -11.26 1.79 19.22
C GLN A 102 -10.89 2.62 20.47
N GLN A 103 -10.64 3.91 20.28
CA GLN A 103 -10.19 4.83 21.34
C GLN A 103 -11.33 5.71 21.88
N GLN A 104 -12.56 5.57 21.36
CA GLN A 104 -13.71 6.42 21.70
C GLN A 104 -13.42 7.93 21.54
N LEU A 105 -12.61 8.27 20.51
CA LEU A 105 -12.17 9.63 20.27
C LEU A 105 -13.25 10.47 19.59
N GLU A 106 -13.19 11.79 19.81
CA GLU A 106 -14.09 12.76 19.21
C GLU A 106 -13.97 12.86 17.68
N ASN A 107 -15.00 13.42 17.03
CA ASN A 107 -15.06 13.58 15.57
C ASN A 107 -13.88 14.36 14.97
N GLY A 108 -13.25 15.26 15.74
CA GLY A 108 -12.09 16.03 15.31
C GLY A 108 -10.83 15.20 15.09
N GLN A 109 -10.67 14.11 15.83
CA GLN A 109 -9.48 13.25 15.76
C GLN A 109 -9.37 12.49 14.43
N LEU A 110 -10.50 12.14 13.80
CA LEU A 110 -10.49 11.49 12.48
C LEU A 110 -9.75 12.34 11.43
N ALA A 111 -10.02 13.65 11.40
CA ALA A 111 -9.37 14.56 10.46
C ALA A 111 -7.87 14.71 10.75
N ILE A 112 -7.49 14.68 12.02
CA ILE A 112 -6.08 14.72 12.46
C ILE A 112 -5.35 13.44 12.01
N ASP A 113 -5.87 12.26 12.31
CA ASP A 113 -5.26 10.99 11.94
C ASP A 113 -5.17 10.82 10.43
N TYR A 114 -6.19 11.30 9.68
CA TYR A 114 -6.17 11.32 8.24
C TYR A 114 -5.09 12.28 7.68
N ALA A 115 -4.93 13.46 8.28
CA ALA A 115 -3.85 14.39 7.92
C ALA A 115 -2.45 13.82 8.22
N CYS A 116 -2.28 13.06 9.32
CA CYS A 116 -1.05 12.34 9.62
C CYS A 116 -0.74 11.27 8.55
N SER A 117 -1.77 10.65 7.95
CA SER A 117 -1.58 9.71 6.84
C SER A 117 -1.00 10.38 5.59
N TRP A 118 -1.28 11.66 5.36
CA TRP A 118 -0.63 12.43 4.28
C TRP A 118 0.86 12.67 4.55
N ALA A 119 1.25 12.90 5.82
CA ALA A 119 2.66 12.99 6.18
C ALA A 119 3.40 11.66 5.93
N GLU A 120 2.76 10.53 6.25
CA GLU A 120 3.26 9.20 5.93
C GLU A 120 3.44 9.00 4.42
N ARG A 121 2.45 9.38 3.61
CA ARG A 121 2.52 9.32 2.14
C ARG A 121 3.65 10.17 1.57
N GLY A 122 3.84 11.36 2.12
CA GLY A 122 4.94 12.22 1.71
C GLY A 122 6.31 11.59 1.98
N ALA A 123 6.50 10.95 3.14
CA ALA A 123 7.73 10.23 3.46
C ALA A 123 7.93 9.00 2.53
N GLU A 124 6.84 8.33 2.14
CA GLU A 124 6.86 7.24 1.15
C GLU A 124 7.31 7.74 -0.24
N VAL A 125 6.80 8.90 -0.67
CA VAL A 125 7.22 9.54 -1.93
C VAL A 125 8.71 9.92 -1.91
N LEU A 126 9.21 10.45 -0.79
CA LEU A 126 10.65 10.73 -0.65
C LEU A 126 11.50 9.47 -0.77
N ALA A 127 11.11 8.41 -0.08
CA ALA A 127 11.82 7.15 -0.14
C ALA A 127 11.74 6.52 -1.55
N LEU A 128 10.59 6.65 -2.25
CA LEU A 128 10.45 6.23 -3.65
C LEU A 128 11.36 7.05 -4.57
N ALA A 129 11.42 8.37 -4.39
CA ALA A 129 12.29 9.23 -5.17
C ALA A 129 13.77 8.84 -4.99
N LEU A 130 14.19 8.51 -3.76
CA LEU A 130 15.54 8.00 -3.49
C LEU A 130 15.77 6.66 -4.20
N LEU A 131 14.80 5.77 -4.17
CA LEU A 131 14.89 4.47 -4.81
C LEU A 131 14.99 4.61 -6.34
N ILE A 132 14.18 5.48 -6.95
CA ILE A 132 14.26 5.82 -8.38
C ILE A 132 15.63 6.39 -8.71
N PHE A 133 16.13 7.30 -7.89
CA PHE A 133 17.45 7.91 -8.08
C PHE A 133 18.57 6.86 -8.09
N VAL A 134 18.59 5.98 -7.08
CA VAL A 134 19.56 4.89 -7.00
C VAL A 134 19.43 3.93 -8.19
N THR A 135 18.19 3.56 -8.54
CA THR A 135 17.93 2.70 -9.72
C THR A 135 18.41 3.35 -11.00
N ALA A 136 18.16 4.65 -11.19
CA ALA A 136 18.59 5.38 -12.37
C ALA A 136 20.11 5.44 -12.49
N LEU A 137 20.82 5.60 -11.37
CA LEU A 137 22.29 5.55 -11.35
C LEU A 137 22.81 4.16 -11.67
N MET A 138 22.27 3.12 -11.03
CA MET A 138 22.72 1.73 -11.20
C MET A 138 22.47 1.19 -12.60
N LEU A 139 21.30 1.49 -13.17
CA LEU A 139 20.86 0.99 -14.47
C LEU A 139 21.13 1.97 -15.62
N ARG A 140 21.72 3.13 -15.33
CA ARG A 140 21.99 4.18 -16.31
C ARG A 140 20.75 4.58 -17.12
N LEU A 141 19.60 4.71 -16.46
CA LEU A 141 18.29 5.00 -17.08
C LEU A 141 18.18 6.42 -17.68
N GLY A 142 19.27 7.20 -17.64
CA GLY A 142 19.34 8.53 -18.23
C GLY A 142 18.90 9.66 -17.29
N THR A 143 19.06 10.89 -17.80
CA THR A 143 18.85 12.13 -17.03
C THR A 143 17.39 12.38 -16.64
N LEU A 144 16.43 11.82 -17.40
CA LEU A 144 15.00 11.99 -17.12
C LEU A 144 14.59 11.37 -15.76
N ALA A 145 15.06 10.16 -15.48
CA ALA A 145 14.75 9.50 -14.20
C ALA A 145 15.35 10.26 -13.00
N LEU A 146 16.56 10.80 -13.17
CA LEU A 146 17.21 11.65 -12.17
C LEU A 146 16.45 12.97 -11.97
N ALA A 147 16.01 13.61 -13.07
CA ALA A 147 15.22 14.83 -13.00
C ALA A 147 13.85 14.62 -12.32
N LEU A 148 13.15 13.54 -12.64
CA LEU A 148 11.86 13.21 -12.02
C LEU A 148 12.00 12.93 -10.52
N SER A 149 13.05 12.22 -10.09
CA SER A 149 13.28 11.99 -8.65
C SER A 149 13.62 13.29 -7.91
N GLY A 150 14.46 14.14 -8.51
CA GLY A 150 14.77 15.47 -7.96
C GLY A 150 13.52 16.37 -7.86
N LEU A 151 12.68 16.36 -8.89
CA LEU A 151 11.41 17.10 -8.91
C LEU A 151 10.46 16.61 -7.79
N ALA A 152 10.35 15.30 -7.57
CA ALA A 152 9.50 14.75 -6.50
C ALA A 152 9.97 15.20 -5.11
N VAL A 153 11.29 15.21 -4.87
CA VAL A 153 11.87 15.72 -3.62
C VAL A 153 11.59 17.22 -3.47
N ALA A 154 11.83 18.01 -4.51
CA ALA A 154 11.59 19.45 -4.50
C ALA A 154 10.10 19.79 -4.26
N ALA A 155 9.20 19.07 -4.93
CA ALA A 155 7.75 19.22 -4.73
C ALA A 155 7.33 18.92 -3.29
N TYR A 156 7.87 17.85 -2.68
CA TYR A 156 7.59 17.54 -1.29
C TYR A 156 8.05 18.64 -0.33
N ILE A 157 9.27 19.14 -0.50
CA ILE A 157 9.81 20.25 0.30
C ILE A 157 8.95 21.51 0.13
N ALA A 158 8.55 21.82 -1.11
CA ALA A 158 7.69 22.96 -1.41
C ALA A 158 6.31 22.84 -0.73
N VAL A 159 5.69 21.65 -0.75
CA VAL A 159 4.41 21.40 -0.07
C VAL A 159 4.53 21.60 1.44
N LEU A 160 5.60 21.09 2.07
CA LEU A 160 5.84 21.30 3.50
C LEU A 160 6.09 22.78 3.83
N GLY A 161 6.88 23.46 3.01
CA GLY A 161 7.15 24.90 3.17
C GLY A 161 5.89 25.75 3.03
N ALA A 162 5.13 25.52 1.96
CA ALA A 162 3.83 26.16 1.74
C ALA A 162 2.85 25.87 2.88
N GLY A 163 2.78 24.63 3.35
CA GLY A 163 1.95 24.25 4.49
C GLY A 163 2.29 25.03 5.75
N ARG A 164 3.57 25.12 6.11
CA ARG A 164 4.02 25.91 7.28
C ARG A 164 3.66 27.39 7.17
N PHE A 165 3.64 27.95 5.96
CA PHE A 165 3.29 29.34 5.72
C PHE A 165 1.77 29.56 5.69
N LEU A 166 0.99 28.66 5.08
CA LEU A 166 -0.45 28.82 4.85
C LEU A 166 -1.30 28.41 6.06
N VAL A 167 -0.95 27.32 6.75
CA VAL A 167 -1.76 26.78 7.85
C VAL A 167 -2.05 27.80 8.96
N PRO A 168 -1.10 28.64 9.42
CA PRO A 168 -1.40 29.67 10.41
C PRO A 168 -2.42 30.71 9.95
N ARG A 169 -2.61 30.86 8.62
CA ARG A 169 -3.55 31.82 8.01
C ARG A 169 -4.98 31.29 7.92
N LEU A 170 -5.19 30.00 8.14
CA LEU A 170 -6.52 29.35 8.08
C LEU A 170 -7.36 29.57 9.35
N ARG A 171 -7.26 30.73 10.00
CA ARG A 171 -7.96 31.04 11.26
C ARG A 171 -9.48 30.95 11.15
N ARG A 172 -10.05 31.17 9.94
CA ARG A 172 -11.50 31.06 9.69
C ARG A 172 -12.01 29.62 9.72
N TRP A 173 -11.10 28.62 9.66
CA TRP A 173 -11.40 27.19 9.54
C TRP A 173 -10.67 26.39 10.61
N PRO A 174 -11.01 26.54 11.91
CA PRO A 174 -10.19 26.04 13.01
C PRO A 174 -10.04 24.50 13.02
N ARG A 175 -11.04 23.76 12.49
CA ARG A 175 -10.95 22.30 12.36
C ARG A 175 -9.95 21.90 11.29
N VAL A 176 -10.00 22.56 10.12
CA VAL A 176 -9.06 22.32 9.01
C VAL A 176 -7.65 22.72 9.44
N GLN A 177 -7.51 23.88 10.07
CA GLN A 177 -6.22 24.37 10.58
C GLN A 177 -5.58 23.36 11.54
N ARG A 178 -6.32 22.83 12.52
CA ARG A 178 -5.83 21.82 13.47
C ARG A 178 -5.39 20.53 12.75
N ALA A 179 -6.20 20.01 11.84
CA ALA A 179 -5.86 18.81 11.09
C ALA A 179 -4.57 18.98 10.27
N LEU A 180 -4.46 20.10 9.53
CA LEU A 180 -3.25 20.38 8.74
C LEU A 180 -2.02 20.66 9.61
N ALA A 181 -2.17 21.35 10.73
CA ALA A 181 -1.10 21.58 11.70
C ALA A 181 -0.57 20.25 12.24
N SER A 182 -1.45 19.31 12.60
CA SER A 182 -1.04 17.97 13.05
C SER A 182 -0.31 17.18 11.96
N GLY A 183 -0.72 17.29 10.70
CA GLY A 183 0.02 16.72 9.55
C GLY A 183 1.43 17.31 9.41
N LEU A 184 1.58 18.63 9.62
CA LEU A 184 2.89 19.29 9.62
C LEU A 184 3.76 18.90 10.83
N GLU A 185 3.17 18.71 12.01
CA GLU A 185 3.85 18.19 13.20
C GLU A 185 4.31 16.74 13.00
N ALA A 186 3.51 15.93 12.31
CA ALA A 186 3.91 14.59 11.88
C ALA A 186 5.06 14.61 10.86
N SER A 187 5.27 15.74 10.18
CA SER A 187 6.30 15.93 9.15
C SER A 187 7.56 16.62 9.68
N THR A 188 7.91 16.40 10.96
CA THR A 188 9.24 16.84 11.48
C THR A 188 10.36 16.04 10.80
N PRO A 189 11.57 16.62 10.62
CA PRO A 189 12.67 15.92 9.95
C PRO A 189 12.97 14.55 10.56
N ARG A 190 12.93 14.44 11.89
CA ARG A 190 13.15 13.16 12.59
C ARG A 190 12.08 12.12 12.27
N ARG A 191 10.79 12.51 12.26
CA ARG A 191 9.69 11.60 11.93
C ARG A 191 9.70 11.22 10.46
N VAL A 192 9.96 12.18 9.57
CA VAL A 192 10.11 11.94 8.14
C VAL A 192 11.24 10.96 7.86
N ALA A 193 12.42 11.16 8.48
CA ALA A 193 13.55 10.24 8.36
C ALA A 193 13.21 8.83 8.87
N ALA A 194 12.52 8.71 10.00
CA ALA A 194 12.09 7.43 10.54
C ALA A 194 11.07 6.73 9.62
N MET A 195 10.09 7.47 9.10
CA MET A 195 9.11 6.93 8.14
C MET A 195 9.74 6.54 6.80
N ALA A 196 10.70 7.33 6.31
CA ALA A 196 11.45 7.02 5.10
C ALA A 196 12.32 5.77 5.29
N ALA A 197 13.01 5.64 6.41
CA ALA A 197 13.80 4.45 6.74
C ALA A 197 12.91 3.18 6.83
N LEU A 198 11.73 3.29 7.45
CA LEU A 198 10.75 2.20 7.48
C LEU A 198 10.21 1.89 6.06
N SER A 199 10.01 2.89 5.21
CA SER A 199 9.61 2.66 3.81
C SER A 199 10.70 1.91 3.05
N LEU A 200 11.97 2.30 3.21
CA LEU A 200 13.11 1.60 2.59
C LEU A 200 13.22 0.16 3.09
N LEU A 201 13.01 -0.09 4.39
CA LEU A 201 12.98 -1.45 4.94
C LEU A 201 11.81 -2.27 4.35
N GLY A 202 10.63 -1.68 4.23
CA GLY A 202 9.49 -2.31 3.58
C GLY A 202 9.80 -2.69 2.13
N TRP A 203 10.39 -1.78 1.36
CA TRP A 203 10.77 -2.06 -0.02
C TRP A 203 11.97 -2.99 -0.17
N ALA A 204 12.90 -2.99 0.78
CA ALA A 204 13.94 -4.01 0.80
C ALA A 204 13.33 -5.41 0.95
N SER A 205 12.33 -5.58 1.83
CA SER A 205 11.59 -6.84 1.92
C SER A 205 10.82 -7.18 0.64
N GLU A 206 10.25 -6.18 -0.04
CA GLU A 206 9.56 -6.33 -1.32
C GLU A 206 10.53 -6.79 -2.42
N ILE A 207 11.73 -6.20 -2.49
CA ILE A 207 12.78 -6.63 -3.44
C ILE A 207 13.15 -8.10 -3.19
N VAL A 208 13.32 -8.51 -1.94
CA VAL A 208 13.60 -9.92 -1.61
C VAL A 208 12.47 -10.83 -2.11
N MET A 209 11.21 -10.44 -1.88
CA MET A 209 10.06 -11.20 -2.37
C MET A 209 10.03 -11.27 -3.90
N LEU A 210 10.31 -10.18 -4.60
CA LEU A 210 10.40 -10.14 -6.07
C LEU A 210 11.51 -11.07 -6.60
N VAL A 211 12.69 -11.07 -5.96
CA VAL A 211 13.79 -11.96 -6.35
C VAL A 211 13.43 -13.43 -6.14
N LEU A 212 12.83 -13.77 -4.99
CA LEU A 212 12.37 -15.14 -4.73
C LEU A 212 11.34 -15.59 -5.76
N PHE A 213 10.47 -14.68 -6.16
CA PHE A 213 9.41 -14.98 -7.12
C PHE A 213 9.92 -15.17 -8.55
N GLN A 214 11.06 -14.55 -8.93
CA GLN A 214 11.69 -14.79 -10.24
C GLN A 214 12.02 -16.27 -10.43
N GLY A 215 12.60 -16.91 -9.42
CA GLY A 215 12.90 -18.34 -9.45
C GLY A 215 11.66 -19.25 -9.60
N ALA A 216 10.49 -18.78 -9.17
CA ALA A 216 9.23 -19.51 -9.36
C ALA A 216 8.82 -19.65 -10.83
N PHE A 217 9.32 -18.79 -11.71
CA PHE A 217 9.01 -18.71 -13.15
C PHE A 217 10.19 -19.00 -14.06
N HIS A 218 11.19 -19.73 -13.57
CA HIS A 218 12.43 -20.05 -14.31
C HIS A 218 13.20 -18.80 -14.79
N LEU A 219 12.95 -17.64 -14.18
CA LEU A 219 13.73 -16.44 -14.44
C LEU A 219 14.98 -16.45 -13.54
N GLU A 220 16.10 -15.99 -14.09
CA GLU A 220 17.33 -15.82 -13.32
C GLU A 220 17.11 -14.79 -12.19
N PRO A 221 17.37 -15.15 -10.93
CA PRO A 221 17.23 -14.24 -9.81
C PRO A 221 18.14 -13.01 -9.98
N SER A 222 17.54 -11.85 -10.14
CA SER A 222 18.25 -10.61 -10.40
C SER A 222 17.74 -9.48 -9.52
N PHE A 223 18.64 -8.93 -8.72
CA PHE A 223 18.35 -7.73 -7.91
C PHE A 223 17.98 -6.53 -8.78
N HIS A 224 18.63 -6.36 -9.94
CA HIS A 224 18.35 -5.24 -10.84
C HIS A 224 16.94 -5.35 -11.43
N THR A 225 16.54 -6.54 -11.88
CA THR A 225 15.19 -6.79 -12.39
C THR A 225 14.14 -6.57 -11.30
N ALA A 226 14.39 -7.04 -10.07
CA ALA A 226 13.49 -6.83 -8.94
C ALA A 226 13.35 -5.32 -8.59
N LEU A 227 14.46 -4.59 -8.57
CA LEU A 227 14.48 -3.16 -8.31
C LEU A 227 13.72 -2.38 -9.39
N LEU A 228 13.96 -2.69 -10.67
CA LEU A 228 13.23 -2.10 -11.78
C LEU A 228 11.73 -2.42 -11.70
N THR A 229 11.38 -3.67 -11.38
CA THR A 229 9.99 -4.10 -11.22
C THR A 229 9.30 -3.36 -10.07
N LEU A 230 9.96 -3.21 -8.92
CA LEU A 230 9.44 -2.44 -7.79
C LEU A 230 9.16 -0.98 -8.18
N VAL A 231 10.12 -0.33 -8.84
CA VAL A 231 9.97 1.07 -9.28
C VAL A 231 8.85 1.21 -10.30
N ALA A 232 8.77 0.30 -11.28
CA ALA A 232 7.75 0.35 -12.32
C ALA A 232 6.33 0.12 -11.76
N ILE A 233 6.17 -0.84 -10.83
CA ILE A 233 4.90 -1.05 -10.11
C ILE A 233 4.48 0.24 -9.40
N ASN A 234 5.38 0.82 -8.60
CA ASN A 234 5.07 2.01 -7.81
C ASN A 234 4.77 3.24 -8.68
N ALA A 235 5.43 3.39 -9.81
CA ALA A 235 5.14 4.43 -10.77
C ALA A 235 3.76 4.22 -11.45
N ALA A 236 3.42 2.98 -11.79
CA ALA A 236 2.18 2.66 -12.47
C ALA A 236 0.95 2.82 -11.56
N ILE A 237 1.02 2.40 -10.29
CA ILE A 237 -0.11 2.50 -9.34
C ILE A 237 -0.43 3.94 -8.89
N VAL A 238 0.40 4.93 -9.24
CA VAL A 238 0.03 6.36 -9.10
C VAL A 238 -1.19 6.69 -9.96
N ILE A 239 -1.35 5.99 -11.10
CA ILE A 239 -2.52 6.15 -11.97
C ILE A 239 -3.67 5.35 -11.36
N PRO A 240 -4.71 6.03 -10.84
CA PRO A 240 -5.84 5.34 -10.24
C PRO A 240 -6.68 4.67 -11.33
N THR A 241 -6.83 3.36 -11.24
CA THR A 241 -7.64 2.58 -12.18
C THR A 241 -8.71 1.77 -11.46
N LEU A 242 -8.45 0.50 -11.23
CA LEU A 242 -9.38 -0.40 -10.57
C LEU A 242 -9.09 -0.54 -9.06
N PRO A 243 -10.08 -0.95 -8.26
CA PRO A 243 -9.85 -1.33 -6.87
C PRO A 243 -8.70 -2.33 -6.74
N GLY A 244 -7.87 -2.15 -5.70
CA GLY A 244 -6.71 -3.01 -5.48
C GLY A 244 -5.56 -2.81 -6.48
N ASN A 245 -5.59 -1.74 -7.30
CA ASN A 245 -4.61 -1.42 -8.34
C ASN A 245 -4.51 -2.49 -9.45
N PHE A 246 -5.56 -3.31 -9.64
CA PHE A 246 -5.60 -4.28 -10.74
C PHE A 246 -5.48 -3.57 -12.09
N GLY A 247 -4.67 -4.14 -12.96
CA GLY A 247 -4.31 -3.61 -14.27
C GLY A 247 -3.05 -2.76 -14.25
N THR A 248 -2.95 -1.74 -13.39
CA THR A 248 -1.75 -0.90 -13.31
C THR A 248 -0.58 -1.61 -12.64
N PHE A 249 -0.82 -2.38 -11.59
CA PHE A 249 0.21 -3.20 -10.96
C PHE A 249 0.80 -4.19 -11.97
N GLU A 250 -0.05 -4.96 -12.63
CA GLU A 250 0.36 -5.95 -13.61
C GLU A 250 1.07 -5.32 -14.82
N ALA A 251 0.58 -4.19 -15.29
CA ALA A 251 1.21 -3.47 -16.40
C ALA A 251 2.64 -2.99 -16.04
N GLY A 252 2.81 -2.40 -14.84
CA GLY A 252 4.12 -1.97 -14.36
C GLY A 252 5.10 -3.12 -14.21
N ALA A 253 4.66 -4.20 -13.56
CA ALA A 253 5.50 -5.39 -13.37
C ALA A 253 5.86 -6.08 -14.69
N THR A 254 4.87 -6.28 -15.57
CA THR A 254 5.08 -6.89 -16.89
C THR A 254 6.07 -6.09 -17.73
N MET A 255 5.88 -4.75 -17.77
CA MET A 255 6.78 -3.87 -18.52
C MET A 255 8.23 -4.01 -18.05
N ALA A 256 8.47 -3.97 -16.74
CA ALA A 256 9.81 -4.08 -16.17
C ALA A 256 10.47 -5.43 -16.46
N LEU A 257 9.71 -6.52 -16.34
CA LEU A 257 10.21 -7.88 -16.63
C LEU A 257 10.53 -8.05 -18.11
N VAL A 258 9.66 -7.59 -19.01
CA VAL A 258 9.92 -7.62 -20.47
C VAL A 258 11.14 -6.78 -20.84
N MET A 259 11.29 -5.57 -20.26
CA MET A 259 12.50 -4.75 -20.44
C MET A 259 13.77 -5.44 -19.92
N SER A 260 13.63 -6.35 -18.95
CA SER A 260 14.74 -7.17 -18.43
C SER A 260 14.96 -8.47 -19.21
N GLY A 261 14.24 -8.68 -20.33
CA GLY A 261 14.42 -9.83 -21.21
C GLY A 261 13.50 -11.02 -20.94
N ALA A 262 12.55 -10.92 -20.01
CA ALA A 262 11.59 -11.99 -19.78
C ALA A 262 10.59 -12.11 -20.94
N PRO A 263 10.18 -13.34 -21.35
CA PRO A 263 9.10 -13.53 -22.28
C PRO A 263 7.81 -12.88 -21.79
N HIS A 264 7.05 -12.28 -22.71
CA HIS A 264 5.86 -11.49 -22.35
C HIS A 264 4.81 -12.29 -21.56
N ASP A 265 4.52 -13.51 -21.96
CA ASP A 265 3.56 -14.42 -21.32
C ASP A 265 4.00 -14.80 -19.90
N VAL A 266 5.30 -15.09 -19.71
CA VAL A 266 5.89 -15.33 -18.39
C VAL A 266 5.79 -14.08 -17.51
N ALA A 267 6.09 -12.89 -18.06
CA ALA A 267 6.03 -11.63 -17.33
C ALA A 267 4.60 -11.30 -16.86
N VAL A 268 3.59 -11.50 -17.71
CA VAL A 268 2.18 -11.31 -17.36
C VAL A 268 1.75 -12.27 -16.25
N LEU A 269 2.09 -13.56 -16.38
CA LEU A 269 1.73 -14.57 -15.39
C LEU A 269 2.43 -14.33 -14.04
N TYR A 270 3.71 -13.95 -14.08
CA TYR A 270 4.47 -13.52 -12.91
C TYR A 270 3.75 -12.36 -12.19
N ALA A 271 3.48 -11.27 -12.92
CA ALA A 271 2.89 -10.07 -12.37
C ALA A 271 1.54 -10.35 -11.68
N LEU A 272 0.70 -11.13 -12.35
CA LEU A 272 -0.60 -11.54 -11.85
C LEU A 272 -0.50 -12.40 -10.59
N THR A 273 0.32 -13.47 -10.64
CA THR A 273 0.45 -14.40 -9.53
C THR A 273 1.09 -13.73 -8.32
N TYR A 274 2.09 -12.87 -8.54
CA TYR A 274 2.72 -12.07 -7.49
C TYR A 274 1.71 -11.13 -6.82
N HIS A 275 0.92 -10.40 -7.58
CA HIS A 275 -0.12 -9.52 -7.05
C HIS A 275 -1.17 -10.28 -6.23
N LEU A 276 -1.67 -11.40 -6.74
CA LEU A 276 -2.63 -12.25 -6.02
C LEU A 276 -2.04 -12.82 -4.72
N THR A 277 -0.76 -13.17 -4.71
CA THR A 277 -0.04 -13.63 -3.51
C THR A 277 0.01 -12.54 -2.41
N HIS A 278 -0.04 -11.27 -2.78
CA HIS A 278 -0.12 -10.17 -1.83
C HIS A 278 -1.56 -9.88 -1.40
N VAL A 279 -2.50 -9.81 -2.33
CA VAL A 279 -3.88 -9.36 -2.08
C VAL A 279 -4.70 -10.43 -1.34
N ILE A 280 -4.67 -11.68 -1.79
CA ILE A 280 -5.56 -12.72 -1.27
C ILE A 280 -5.30 -13.04 0.20
N PRO A 281 -4.05 -13.36 0.64
CA PRO A 281 -3.82 -13.67 2.06
C PRO A 281 -4.14 -12.49 2.98
N VAL A 282 -3.80 -11.27 2.56
CA VAL A 282 -4.10 -10.05 3.33
C VAL A 282 -5.61 -9.85 3.45
N ALA A 283 -6.37 -10.01 2.37
CA ALA A 283 -7.83 -9.88 2.40
C ALA A 283 -8.48 -10.94 3.31
N LEU A 284 -8.00 -12.18 3.29
CA LEU A 284 -8.49 -13.24 4.16
C LEU A 284 -8.24 -12.94 5.63
N VAL A 285 -7.00 -12.57 6.00
CA VAL A 285 -6.64 -12.22 7.38
C VAL A 285 -7.38 -10.97 7.84
N ALA A 286 -7.45 -9.93 7.01
CA ALA A 286 -8.16 -8.70 7.34
C ALA A 286 -9.66 -8.92 7.55
N THR A 287 -10.29 -9.75 6.72
CA THR A 287 -11.70 -10.13 6.85
C THR A 287 -11.91 -10.90 8.16
N THR A 288 -11.04 -11.84 8.48
CA THR A 288 -11.10 -12.60 9.75
C THR A 288 -10.98 -11.67 10.96
N VAL A 289 -10.00 -10.77 10.94
CA VAL A 289 -9.83 -9.75 12.01
C VAL A 289 -11.06 -8.87 12.14
N TYR A 290 -11.65 -8.45 11.03
CA TYR A 290 -12.87 -7.65 11.03
C TYR A 290 -14.06 -8.40 11.65
N VAL A 291 -14.30 -9.63 11.24
CA VAL A 291 -15.43 -10.46 11.73
C VAL A 291 -15.29 -10.77 13.23
N VAL A 292 -14.11 -11.19 13.67
CA VAL A 292 -13.86 -11.49 15.10
C VAL A 292 -14.11 -10.26 15.96
N ARG A 293 -13.64 -9.10 15.53
CA ARG A 293 -13.82 -7.85 16.27
C ARG A 293 -15.27 -7.34 16.27
N SER A 294 -16.00 -7.51 15.17
CA SER A 294 -17.40 -7.10 15.10
C SER A 294 -18.29 -7.92 16.03
N ARG A 295 -18.04 -9.24 16.11
CA ARG A 295 -18.77 -10.15 17.05
C ARG A 295 -18.50 -9.81 18.50
N GLY A 296 -17.26 -9.49 18.87
CA GLY A 296 -16.90 -9.10 20.24
C GLY A 296 -17.55 -7.80 20.72
N ARG A 297 -17.98 -6.92 19.80
CA ARG A 297 -18.72 -5.69 20.13
C ARG A 297 -20.20 -5.95 20.37
N GLY A 298 -20.83 -6.80 19.56
CA GLY A 298 -22.24 -7.17 19.76
C GLY A 298 -22.47 -7.80 21.13
N ALA A 299 -21.54 -8.65 21.60
CA ALA A 299 -21.63 -9.28 22.91
C ALA A 299 -21.50 -8.30 24.10
N ARG A 300 -20.83 -7.15 23.92
CA ARG A 300 -20.69 -6.12 24.98
C ARG A 300 -21.86 -5.16 25.04
N SER A 301 -22.61 -4.97 23.96
CA SER A 301 -23.79 -4.08 23.93
C SER A 301 -25.07 -4.76 24.48
N THR A 302 -25.05 -6.08 24.64
CA THR A 302 -26.18 -6.87 25.18
C THR A 302 -26.00 -7.30 26.66
N GLY A 303 -25.00 -6.73 27.36
CA GLY A 303 -24.87 -6.92 28.81
C GLY A 303 -26.07 -6.30 29.52
N PRO A 304 -26.60 -6.94 30.63
CA PRO A 304 -27.77 -6.45 31.34
C PRO A 304 -27.51 -5.02 31.82
N GLU A 305 -28.43 -4.09 31.47
CA GLU A 305 -28.58 -2.82 32.17
C GLU A 305 -28.68 -3.12 33.66
N ARG A 306 -27.72 -2.69 34.46
CA ARG A 306 -27.88 -2.65 35.90
C ARG A 306 -28.98 -1.65 36.17
N GLN A 307 -30.17 -2.21 36.51
CA GLN A 307 -31.21 -1.48 37.18
C GLN A 307 -30.72 -1.29 38.63
N ASP A 308 -30.18 -0.12 38.92
CA ASP A 308 -30.01 0.40 40.26
C ASP A 308 -31.05 1.52 40.51
#